data_a50553549eaf8475228cf9e53a302f28
#
_entry.id   a50553549eaf8475228cf9e53a302f28
#
_cell.length_a   1.000
_cell.length_b   1.000
_cell.length_c   1.000
_cell.angle_alpha   90.00
_cell.angle_beta   90.00
_cell.angle_gamma   90.00
#
_symmetry.space_group_name_H-M   'P 1'
#
loop_
_entity.id
_entity.type
_entity.pdbx_description
1 polymer ?
#
loop_
_entity_poly.entity_id
_entity_poly.type
_entity_poly.pdbx_seq_one_letter_code
_entity_poly.pdbx_strand_id
1 'polypeptide(L)'
;PRHYAYLKISEGCNHRCTFCIIPSMRGDLVSRPIGDVLNEARALFEGGVKELLVISQDTSAYGFDVKYRPGFWDGKPIKTRMLDLVQALGDIAEPFGAWVRLHYAYPYPSVDGILPLMATGKVLPYLDVPLQHSHPDVLKRMKRPASGEKNLERIARWHEICPEIVIRSTF
;
A
#
# COMPACT_ATOMS: atom_id res chain seq x y z
N PRO A 1 -13.58 17.78 -1.72
CA PRO A 1 -14.14 17.65 -0.38
C PRO A 1 -13.02 17.79 0.65
N ARG A 2 -13.29 18.48 1.77
CA ARG A 2 -12.26 18.75 2.79
C ARG A 2 -12.05 17.59 3.77
N HIS A 3 -12.90 16.57 3.76
CA HIS A 3 -12.87 15.48 4.74
C HIS A 3 -11.94 14.33 4.33
N TYR A 4 -11.55 14.22 3.07
CA TYR A 4 -10.55 13.27 2.62
C TYR A 4 -9.55 13.88 1.64
N ALA A 5 -8.38 13.25 1.50
CA ALA A 5 -7.37 13.60 0.51
C ALA A 5 -6.65 12.35 -0.02
N TYR A 6 -6.14 12.45 -1.24
CA TYR A 6 -5.25 11.44 -1.79
C TYR A 6 -3.80 11.80 -1.48
N LEU A 7 -3.05 10.80 -1.02
CA LEU A 7 -1.61 10.89 -0.82
C LEU A 7 -0.92 9.92 -1.79
N LYS A 8 -0.35 10.47 -2.84
CA LYS A 8 0.40 9.69 -3.81
C LYS A 8 1.83 9.48 -3.32
N ILE A 9 2.24 8.21 -3.18
CA ILE A 9 3.54 7.84 -2.59
C ILE A 9 4.60 7.48 -3.64
N SER A 10 4.18 7.06 -4.83
CA SER A 10 5.06 6.74 -5.95
C SER A 10 4.35 6.89 -7.28
N GLU A 11 5.10 6.88 -8.37
CA GLU A 11 4.61 6.87 -9.76
C GLU A 11 5.24 5.70 -10.50
N GLY A 12 4.55 5.19 -11.53
CA GLY A 12 5.04 4.11 -12.38
C GLY A 12 4.95 2.72 -11.76
N CYS A 13 5.28 1.70 -12.53
CA CYS A 13 5.16 0.30 -12.10
C CYS A 13 6.16 -0.59 -12.83
N ASN A 14 6.91 -1.40 -12.07
CA ASN A 14 7.89 -2.34 -12.62
C ASN A 14 7.27 -3.68 -13.05
N HIS A 15 5.98 -3.91 -12.74
CA HIS A 15 5.29 -5.11 -13.23
C HIS A 15 5.08 -5.03 -14.73
N ARG A 16 5.14 -6.19 -15.37
CA ARG A 16 4.96 -6.35 -16.80
C ARG A 16 3.80 -7.32 -17.06
N CYS A 17 2.68 -7.11 -16.35
CA CYS A 17 1.44 -7.87 -16.56
C CYS A 17 1.00 -7.71 -18.00
N THR A 18 0.65 -8.81 -18.67
CA THR A 18 0.41 -8.85 -20.13
C THR A 18 -0.77 -8.01 -20.60
N PHE A 19 -1.71 -7.72 -19.70
CA PHE A 19 -2.93 -6.95 -19.95
C PHE A 19 -2.81 -5.47 -19.56
N CYS A 20 -1.66 -5.03 -19.03
CA CYS A 20 -1.53 -3.73 -18.39
C CYS A 20 -0.64 -2.76 -19.20
N ILE A 21 -1.21 -1.61 -19.55
CA ILE A 21 -0.53 -0.55 -20.31
C ILE A 21 0.24 0.45 -19.41
N ILE A 22 0.03 0.40 -18.10
CA ILE A 22 0.57 1.38 -17.14
C ILE A 22 2.09 1.60 -17.28
N PRO A 23 2.95 0.57 -17.37
CA PRO A 23 4.38 0.79 -17.51
C PRO A 23 4.78 1.63 -18.75
N SER A 24 4.06 1.50 -19.86
CA SER A 24 4.34 2.32 -21.05
C SER A 24 3.80 3.75 -20.95
N MET A 25 2.80 3.98 -20.09
CA MET A 25 2.22 5.31 -19.89
C MET A 25 2.88 6.10 -18.77
N ARG A 26 3.30 5.42 -17.70
CA ARG A 26 3.78 6.02 -16.45
C ARG A 26 5.24 5.75 -16.14
N GLY A 27 5.90 4.91 -16.95
CA GLY A 27 7.27 4.51 -16.74
C GLY A 27 7.47 3.51 -15.61
N ASP A 28 8.73 3.34 -15.23
CA ASP A 28 9.13 2.48 -14.13
C ASP A 28 8.81 3.15 -12.77
N LEU A 29 8.82 2.33 -11.72
CA LEU A 29 8.56 2.78 -10.35
C LEU A 29 9.55 3.87 -9.93
N VAL A 30 9.01 4.99 -9.45
CA VAL A 30 9.74 6.07 -8.81
C VAL A 30 9.05 6.41 -7.49
N SER A 31 9.69 6.07 -6.38
CA SER A 31 9.19 6.37 -5.03
C SER A 31 9.50 7.82 -4.64
N ARG A 32 8.52 8.49 -4.05
CA ARG A 32 8.75 9.81 -3.46
C ARG A 32 9.60 9.68 -2.19
N PRO A 33 10.44 10.68 -1.86
CA PRO A 33 11.16 10.70 -0.59
C PRO A 33 10.20 10.57 0.59
N ILE A 34 10.51 9.67 1.53
CA ILE A 34 9.59 9.36 2.63
C ILE A 34 9.30 10.57 3.51
N GLY A 35 10.30 11.43 3.73
CA GLY A 35 10.12 12.66 4.50
C GLY A 35 9.11 13.62 3.85
N ASP A 36 9.13 13.75 2.51
CA ASP A 36 8.21 14.61 1.78
C ASP A 36 6.78 14.06 1.86
N VAL A 37 6.62 12.73 1.75
CA VAL A 37 5.32 12.07 1.88
C VAL A 37 4.73 12.27 3.28
N LEU A 38 5.55 12.12 4.33
CA LEU A 38 5.10 12.28 5.71
C LEU A 38 4.80 13.74 6.06
N ASN A 39 5.57 14.69 5.54
CA ASN A 39 5.30 16.12 5.72
C ASN A 39 3.99 16.54 5.04
N GLU A 40 3.72 16.02 3.83
CA GLU A 40 2.43 16.26 3.15
C GLU A 40 1.27 15.68 3.94
N ALA A 41 1.40 14.44 4.44
CA ALA A 41 0.38 13.80 5.26
C ALA A 41 0.06 14.64 6.52
N ARG A 42 1.08 15.11 7.22
CA ARG A 42 0.93 15.98 8.40
C ARG A 42 0.17 17.26 8.03
N ALA A 43 0.58 17.95 6.99
CA ALA A 43 -0.08 19.19 6.54
C ALA A 43 -1.55 18.96 6.14
N LEU A 44 -1.88 17.81 5.54
CA LEU A 44 -3.26 17.45 5.21
C LEU A 44 -4.12 17.24 6.47
N PHE A 45 -3.61 16.55 7.48
CA PHE A 45 -4.32 16.35 8.75
C PHE A 45 -4.47 17.66 9.53
N GLU A 46 -3.43 18.50 9.59
CA GLU A 46 -3.51 19.84 10.16
C GLU A 46 -4.54 20.72 9.43
N GLY A 47 -4.69 20.53 8.12
CA GLY A 47 -5.70 21.16 7.28
C GLY A 47 -7.12 20.62 7.47
N GLY A 48 -7.32 19.64 8.37
CA GLY A 48 -8.64 19.10 8.73
C GLY A 48 -9.09 17.86 7.96
N VAL A 49 -8.20 17.23 7.17
CA VAL A 49 -8.50 15.96 6.50
C VAL A 49 -8.74 14.87 7.55
N LYS A 50 -9.79 14.08 7.36
CA LYS A 50 -10.20 12.98 8.27
C LYS A 50 -9.94 11.59 7.70
N GLU A 51 -9.72 11.48 6.40
CA GLU A 51 -9.35 10.22 5.76
C GLU A 51 -8.26 10.46 4.72
N LEU A 52 -7.13 9.78 4.85
CA LEU A 52 -6.03 9.82 3.92
C LEU A 52 -6.02 8.56 3.07
N LEU A 53 -6.20 8.72 1.77
CA LEU A 53 -6.23 7.66 0.78
C LEU A 53 -4.82 7.53 0.18
N VAL A 54 -4.06 6.54 0.63
CA VAL A 54 -2.69 6.27 0.14
C VAL A 54 -2.77 5.55 -1.19
N ILE A 55 -2.23 6.17 -2.23
CA ILE A 55 -2.33 5.68 -3.61
C ILE A 55 -0.97 5.62 -4.32
N SER A 56 -0.87 4.67 -5.23
CA SER A 56 0.10 4.56 -6.32
C SER A 56 -0.37 3.48 -7.30
N GLN A 57 0.42 3.13 -8.31
CA GLN A 57 0.11 1.99 -9.19
C GLN A 57 0.33 0.64 -8.48
N ASP A 58 1.26 0.59 -7.55
CA ASP A 58 1.50 -0.52 -6.62
C ASP A 58 2.08 0.04 -5.32
N THR A 59 1.23 0.19 -4.30
CA THR A 59 1.66 0.73 -3.00
C THR A 59 2.62 -0.19 -2.27
N SER A 60 2.50 -1.50 -2.48
CA SER A 60 3.36 -2.50 -1.82
C SER A 60 4.81 -2.47 -2.31
N ALA A 61 5.08 -1.89 -3.50
CA ALA A 61 6.41 -1.75 -4.07
C ALA A 61 7.17 -0.49 -3.61
N TYR A 62 6.55 0.35 -2.76
CA TYR A 62 7.16 1.60 -2.32
C TYR A 62 8.57 1.39 -1.73
N GLY A 63 9.53 2.14 -2.26
CA GLY A 63 10.93 2.10 -1.85
C GLY A 63 11.79 1.06 -2.54
N PHE A 64 11.21 0.15 -3.34
CA PHE A 64 11.98 -0.89 -4.02
C PHE A 64 13.02 -0.31 -4.99
N ASP A 65 12.67 0.73 -5.73
CA ASP A 65 13.54 1.43 -6.69
C ASP A 65 14.78 2.06 -6.03
N VAL A 66 14.65 2.53 -4.81
CA VAL A 66 15.74 3.11 -4.01
C VAL A 66 16.39 2.11 -3.06
N LYS A 67 16.11 0.79 -3.22
CA LYS A 67 16.64 -0.29 -2.38
C LYS A 67 16.41 -0.06 -0.89
N TYR A 68 15.25 0.48 -0.53
CA TYR A 68 14.82 0.78 0.83
C TYR A 68 15.79 1.68 1.62
N ARG A 69 16.53 2.54 0.92
CA ARG A 69 17.45 3.48 1.58
C ARG A 69 16.71 4.34 2.59
N PRO A 70 17.32 4.58 3.77
CA PRO A 70 16.74 5.51 4.74
C PRO A 70 16.63 6.92 4.15
N GLY A 71 15.48 7.56 4.39
CA GLY A 71 15.32 9.00 4.35
C GLY A 71 15.32 9.57 5.77
N PHE A 72 14.98 10.84 5.89
CA PHE A 72 14.89 11.52 7.17
C PHE A 72 13.52 12.16 7.35
N TRP A 73 12.97 12.06 8.54
CA TRP A 73 11.78 12.74 8.97
C TRP A 73 11.85 13.09 10.46
N ASP A 74 11.52 14.34 10.82
CA ASP A 74 11.68 14.87 12.17
C ASP A 74 13.08 14.61 12.76
N GLY A 75 14.13 14.77 11.93
CA GLY A 75 15.51 14.58 12.34
C GLY A 75 15.93 13.13 12.59
N LYS A 76 15.09 12.15 12.32
CA LYS A 76 15.36 10.72 12.51
C LYS A 76 15.41 9.97 11.18
N PRO A 77 16.32 8.98 11.04
CA PRO A 77 16.32 8.13 9.86
C PRO A 77 15.10 7.20 9.89
N ILE A 78 14.45 7.06 8.73
CA ILE A 78 13.34 6.14 8.50
C ILE A 78 13.54 5.43 7.18
N LYS A 79 13.35 4.11 7.13
CA LYS A 79 13.49 3.35 5.89
C LYS A 79 12.41 3.74 4.88
N THR A 80 12.82 3.98 3.63
CA THR A 80 11.89 4.15 2.51
C THR A 80 11.31 2.80 2.14
N ARG A 81 10.36 2.31 2.93
CA ARG A 81 9.70 1.02 2.79
C ARG A 81 8.24 1.13 3.20
N MET A 82 7.37 0.39 2.54
CA MET A 82 5.91 0.44 2.75
C MET A 82 5.52 0.28 4.23
N LEU A 83 6.09 -0.70 4.93
CA LEU A 83 5.77 -0.95 6.33
C LEU A 83 6.12 0.25 7.23
N ASP A 84 7.33 0.81 7.06
CA ASP A 84 7.79 1.96 7.85
C ASP A 84 6.96 3.21 7.55
N LEU A 85 6.60 3.41 6.27
CA LEU A 85 5.72 4.50 5.86
C LEU A 85 4.33 4.38 6.49
N VAL A 86 3.72 3.21 6.41
CA VAL A 86 2.36 2.96 6.93
C VAL A 86 2.32 3.13 8.44
N GLN A 87 3.33 2.64 9.15
CA GLN A 87 3.46 2.86 10.60
C GLN A 87 3.52 4.36 10.92
N ALA A 88 4.39 5.11 10.24
CA ALA A 88 4.53 6.54 10.48
C ALA A 88 3.26 7.33 10.11
N LEU A 89 2.57 6.97 9.03
CA LEU A 89 1.30 7.60 8.66
C LEU A 89 0.24 7.38 9.74
N GLY A 90 0.15 6.18 10.30
CA GLY A 90 -0.74 5.88 11.41
C GLY A 90 -0.41 6.70 12.65
N ASP A 91 0.88 6.82 12.99
CA ASP A 91 1.34 7.63 14.12
C ASP A 91 0.99 9.12 13.97
N ILE A 92 1.10 9.65 12.74
CA ILE A 92 0.72 11.04 12.43
C ILE A 92 -0.81 11.22 12.50
N ALA A 93 -1.59 10.26 12.01
CA ALA A 93 -3.04 10.35 11.94
C ALA A 93 -3.74 10.27 13.31
N GLU A 94 -3.15 9.51 14.24
CA GLU A 94 -3.73 9.20 15.55
C GLU A 94 -4.16 10.44 16.36
N PRO A 95 -3.33 11.50 16.54
CA PRO A 95 -3.72 12.69 17.29
C PRO A 95 -4.89 13.46 16.66
N PHE A 96 -5.13 13.30 15.37
CA PHE A 96 -6.21 13.96 14.63
C PHE A 96 -7.50 13.13 14.59
N GLY A 97 -7.48 11.90 15.12
CA GLY A 97 -8.58 10.95 14.99
C GLY A 97 -8.90 10.65 13.53
N ALA A 98 -7.89 10.66 12.66
CA ALA A 98 -8.02 10.50 11.24
C ALA A 98 -7.73 9.06 10.80
N TRP A 99 -8.25 8.68 9.62
CA TRP A 99 -8.10 7.36 9.04
C TRP A 99 -7.03 7.35 7.95
N VAL A 100 -6.28 6.26 7.89
CA VAL A 100 -5.35 5.96 6.79
C VAL A 100 -5.87 4.71 6.06
N ARG A 101 -6.15 4.85 4.77
CA ARG A 101 -6.63 3.78 3.90
C ARG A 101 -5.60 3.47 2.81
N LEU A 102 -5.24 2.21 2.66
CA LEU A 102 -4.30 1.76 1.64
C LEU A 102 -5.05 1.25 0.40
N HIS A 103 -4.61 1.68 -0.78
CA HIS A 103 -5.15 1.23 -2.06
C HIS A 103 -4.07 0.55 -2.91
N TYR A 104 -4.49 -0.33 -3.81
CA TYR A 104 -3.67 -0.89 -4.89
C TYR A 104 -2.43 -1.64 -4.41
N ALA A 105 -2.57 -2.52 -3.43
CA ALA A 105 -1.51 -3.42 -3.02
C ALA A 105 -1.39 -4.61 -3.98
N TYR A 106 -0.18 -4.92 -4.41
CA TYR A 106 0.08 -6.15 -5.15
C TYR A 106 0.19 -7.34 -4.19
N PRO A 107 -0.24 -8.57 -4.56
CA PRO A 107 -0.29 -9.70 -3.63
C PRO A 107 1.09 -10.28 -3.29
N TYR A 108 2.02 -9.45 -2.84
CA TYR A 108 3.31 -9.87 -2.32
C TYR A 108 3.25 -10.31 -0.86
N PRO A 109 4.17 -11.19 -0.42
CA PRO A 109 4.29 -11.55 0.99
C PRO A 109 4.55 -10.35 1.92
N SER A 110 5.16 -9.28 1.41
CA SER A 110 5.41 -8.04 2.18
C SER A 110 4.14 -7.36 2.69
N VAL A 111 3.00 -7.60 2.05
CA VAL A 111 1.68 -7.11 2.49
C VAL A 111 1.29 -7.71 3.85
N ASP A 112 1.71 -8.95 4.13
CA ASP A 112 1.38 -9.62 5.38
C ASP A 112 1.92 -8.86 6.61
N GLY A 113 3.04 -8.13 6.46
CA GLY A 113 3.60 -7.29 7.51
C GLY A 113 2.76 -6.09 7.93
N ILE A 114 1.78 -5.70 7.12
CA ILE A 114 0.89 -4.56 7.40
C ILE A 114 -0.32 -5.00 8.24
N LEU A 115 -0.70 -6.27 8.19
CA LEU A 115 -1.89 -6.79 8.86
C LEU A 115 -1.91 -6.50 10.38
N PRO A 116 -0.80 -6.63 11.13
CA PRO A 116 -0.78 -6.26 12.55
C PRO A 116 -1.12 -4.78 12.80
N LEU A 117 -0.74 -3.88 11.88
CA LEU A 117 -1.09 -2.45 11.98
C LEU A 117 -2.59 -2.23 11.74
N MET A 118 -3.22 -3.03 10.89
CA MET A 118 -4.66 -3.04 10.68
C MET A 118 -5.40 -3.60 11.89
N ALA A 119 -4.92 -4.72 12.44
CA ALA A 119 -5.52 -5.36 13.61
C ALA A 119 -5.48 -4.49 14.88
N THR A 120 -4.47 -3.62 15.01
CA THR A 120 -4.36 -2.67 16.13
C THR A 120 -5.07 -1.34 15.88
N GLY A 121 -5.71 -1.17 14.73
CA GLY A 121 -6.40 0.08 14.35
C GLY A 121 -5.47 1.23 13.96
N LYS A 122 -4.17 0.97 13.78
CA LYS A 122 -3.18 1.97 13.34
C LYS A 122 -3.51 2.52 11.95
N VAL A 123 -3.97 1.64 11.07
CA VAL A 123 -4.56 1.96 9.78
C VAL A 123 -5.86 1.17 9.60
N LEU A 124 -6.72 1.58 8.70
CA LEU A 124 -7.99 0.90 8.47
C LEU A 124 -7.80 -0.57 8.10
N PRO A 125 -8.62 -1.48 8.63
CA PRO A 125 -8.60 -2.91 8.27
C PRO A 125 -9.23 -3.13 6.89
N TYR A 126 -8.57 -2.59 5.88
CA TYR A 126 -9.01 -2.60 4.49
C TYR A 126 -7.83 -2.89 3.58
N LEU A 127 -7.94 -3.90 2.74
CA LEU A 127 -6.91 -4.31 1.80
C LEU A 127 -7.49 -4.37 0.38
N ASP A 128 -6.97 -3.51 -0.50
CA ASP A 128 -7.32 -3.47 -1.92
C ASP A 128 -6.23 -4.19 -2.72
N VAL A 129 -6.50 -5.45 -3.06
CA VAL A 129 -5.55 -6.39 -3.68
C VAL A 129 -6.17 -7.03 -4.91
N PRO A 130 -5.83 -6.59 -6.14
CA PRO A 130 -6.33 -7.20 -7.37
C PRO A 130 -5.68 -8.58 -7.59
N LEU A 131 -6.45 -9.64 -7.41
CA LEU A 131 -6.00 -11.02 -7.60
C LEU A 131 -6.03 -11.43 -9.07
N GLN A 132 -6.91 -10.83 -9.87
CA GLN A 132 -7.08 -10.98 -11.32
C GLN A 132 -7.72 -12.30 -11.74
N HIS A 133 -7.28 -13.42 -11.23
CA HIS A 133 -7.80 -14.75 -11.55
C HIS A 133 -7.41 -15.77 -10.47
N SER A 134 -8.08 -16.93 -10.47
CA SER A 134 -7.77 -18.04 -9.56
C SER A 134 -7.00 -19.19 -10.23
N HIS A 135 -7.19 -19.38 -11.56
CA HIS A 135 -6.56 -20.50 -12.27
C HIS A 135 -5.06 -20.25 -12.52
N PRO A 136 -4.17 -21.17 -12.15
CA PRO A 136 -2.71 -20.96 -12.23
C PRO A 136 -2.19 -20.70 -13.65
N ASP A 137 -2.73 -21.40 -14.68
CA ASP A 137 -2.28 -21.19 -16.05
C ASP A 137 -2.70 -19.82 -16.60
N VAL A 138 -3.85 -19.30 -16.17
CA VAL A 138 -4.30 -17.95 -16.53
C VAL A 138 -3.40 -16.92 -15.88
N LEU A 139 -3.14 -17.05 -14.57
CA LEU A 139 -2.23 -16.17 -13.83
C LEU A 139 -0.84 -16.17 -14.45
N LYS A 140 -0.32 -17.34 -14.86
CA LYS A 140 0.97 -17.45 -15.55
C LYS A 140 0.97 -16.67 -16.88
N ARG A 141 -0.08 -16.81 -17.69
CA ARG A 141 -0.23 -16.06 -18.96
C ARG A 141 -0.36 -14.55 -18.71
N MET A 142 -0.98 -14.15 -17.61
CA MET A 142 -1.08 -12.75 -17.17
C MET A 142 0.23 -12.21 -16.60
N LYS A 143 1.27 -13.03 -16.46
CA LYS A 143 2.51 -12.73 -15.74
C LYS A 143 2.23 -12.24 -14.31
N ARG A 144 1.30 -12.92 -13.62
CA ARG A 144 1.01 -12.71 -12.21
C ARG A 144 1.69 -13.80 -11.38
N PRO A 145 2.43 -13.45 -10.29
CA PRO A 145 2.90 -14.44 -9.34
C PRO A 145 1.74 -14.93 -8.50
N ALA A 146 1.72 -16.15 -8.13
CA ALA A 146 0.82 -16.81 -7.22
C ALA A 146 -0.15 -17.79 -7.88
N SER A 147 -0.35 -18.90 -7.20
CA SER A 147 -1.42 -19.84 -7.50
C SER A 147 -2.70 -19.40 -6.78
N GLY A 148 -3.85 -19.69 -7.34
CA GLY A 148 -5.14 -19.39 -6.72
C GLY A 148 -5.30 -20.02 -5.32
N GLU A 149 -4.81 -21.26 -5.13
CA GLU A 149 -4.82 -21.94 -3.83
C GLU A 149 -4.05 -21.15 -2.76
N LYS A 150 -2.83 -20.71 -3.06
CA LYS A 150 -2.03 -19.89 -2.14
C LYS A 150 -2.68 -18.55 -1.82
N ASN A 151 -3.46 -17.99 -2.74
CA ASN A 151 -4.21 -16.76 -2.48
C ASN A 151 -5.34 -17.00 -1.49
N LEU A 152 -6.07 -18.11 -1.58
CA LEU A 152 -7.12 -18.47 -0.61
C LEU A 152 -6.55 -18.73 0.78
N GLU A 153 -5.44 -19.46 0.88
CA GLU A 153 -4.72 -19.70 2.14
C GLU A 153 -4.27 -18.36 2.78
N ARG A 154 -3.76 -17.43 1.97
CA ARG A 154 -3.36 -16.11 2.45
C ARG A 154 -4.55 -15.29 2.95
N ILE A 155 -5.65 -15.29 2.22
CA ILE A 155 -6.88 -14.61 2.65
C ILE A 155 -7.36 -15.15 3.99
N ALA A 156 -7.39 -16.48 4.16
CA ALA A 156 -7.75 -17.10 5.43
C ALA A 156 -6.81 -16.63 6.56
N ARG A 157 -5.51 -16.65 6.33
CA ARG A 157 -4.52 -16.16 7.29
C ARG A 157 -4.66 -14.68 7.61
N TRP A 158 -5.02 -13.85 6.64
CA TRP A 158 -5.28 -12.43 6.87
C TRP A 158 -6.46 -12.22 7.81
N HIS A 159 -7.53 -13.00 7.66
CA HIS A 159 -8.66 -12.99 8.59
C HIS A 159 -8.32 -13.54 9.97
N GLU A 160 -7.37 -14.47 10.09
CA GLU A 160 -6.85 -14.92 11.40
C GLU A 160 -6.10 -13.80 12.13
N ILE A 161 -5.28 -13.01 11.41
CA ILE A 161 -4.50 -11.91 11.99
C ILE A 161 -5.38 -10.69 12.28
N CYS A 162 -6.28 -10.37 11.38
CA CYS A 162 -7.17 -9.22 11.45
C CYS A 162 -8.60 -9.65 11.08
N PRO A 163 -9.41 -10.13 12.05
CA PRO A 163 -10.75 -10.67 11.77
C PRO A 163 -11.71 -9.69 11.09
N GLU A 164 -11.54 -8.40 11.33
CA GLU A 164 -12.38 -7.34 10.76
C GLU A 164 -11.93 -6.85 9.37
N ILE A 165 -10.89 -7.48 8.79
CA ILE A 165 -10.35 -7.02 7.51
C ILE A 165 -11.40 -7.12 6.39
N VAL A 166 -11.54 -6.03 5.64
CA VAL A 166 -12.32 -6.00 4.41
C VAL A 166 -11.37 -6.10 3.23
N ILE A 167 -11.55 -7.11 2.40
CA ILE A 167 -10.72 -7.33 1.22
C ILE A 167 -11.51 -6.96 -0.02
N ARG A 168 -11.02 -5.97 -0.74
CA ARG A 168 -11.47 -5.62 -2.10
C ARG A 168 -10.55 -6.28 -3.11
N SER A 169 -11.12 -6.87 -4.14
CA SER A 169 -10.34 -7.49 -5.21
C SER A 169 -10.96 -7.20 -6.58
N THR A 170 -10.15 -7.41 -7.61
CA THR A 170 -10.54 -7.40 -9.03
C THR A 170 -10.23 -8.76 -9.64
N PHE A 171 -11.17 -9.29 -10.43
CA PHE A 171 -11.06 -10.52 -11.22
C PHE A 171 -11.37 -10.24 -12.68
#